data_90f8a04c566c2d5b52dff3a9d7f87053
#
_entry.id   90f8a04c566c2d5b52dff3a9d7f87053
#
_cell.length_a   1.000
_cell.length_b   1.000
_cell.length_c   1.000
_cell.angle_alpha   90.00
_cell.angle_beta   90.00
_cell.angle_gamma   90.00
#
_symmetry.space_group_name_H-M   'P 1'
#
loop_
_entity.id
_entity.type
_entity.pdbx_description
1 polymer ?
#
loop_
_entity_poly.entity_id
_entity_poly.type
_entity_poly.pdbx_seq_one_letter_code
_entity_poly.pdbx_strand_id
1 'polypeptide(L)'
;ERRNRKERTLLXQKRLVEXFSESGSLLEQHWYSGCRQVLLWWKQVLPEQRIPVTSLXKTSWISVLVQLYSYXLVFHFYWVKMFLVSSVSRDLTSLHLTKDFDWSNFVFNLVFCATTATIVSGAMAERTKFISYCVYSGVISALIYPIEAHWIWGGGWLSQIGFHDFAGSCAIHMVGGISALVGAAILGPRIGKFTKDKNGKITKVNAIPGHNITIGALGVFILWLGWYGFNGAAAKSVEQLGSIFVTTTIAPALATVVCMIFTWLKYGKPDVSMCLNASLAGLVAITAGCDVTDALGAIIIGSVAGLLVCFGVWFLDNVLRVDDPVGAVAVHMMNGIWGTIAVGLFATNSAPGYSIADSKGNELVGLFYGGGFKLLGLQLTGFVSVAAWTVVTITIVFLVIKATLGLRVSEEEEIVGLDPTEHGLPSAYAGFAIMDVSGDVMDVNENTDLGSSEYATASQAKKDAAVPVVNATTPASASGIHKVVIISKLTKYDKLRKAMNDLGVTGMTVTQVMGCGIQKGAGEKYRGAELDATLLPKVKVEVIVGKIPVEKVIETAKKTLYTGHIGDGKIFVYDVAQVVKVRTGEEGIEALQDVE
;
A
#
# COMPACT_ATOMS: atom_id res chain seq x y z
N GLU A 1 -26.20 -35.51 -40.51
CA GLU A 1 -24.78 -35.26 -40.17
C GLU A 1 -24.57 -33.88 -39.55
N ARG A 2 -25.03 -32.77 -40.14
CA ARG A 2 -24.90 -31.40 -39.62
C ARG A 2 -25.56 -31.22 -38.24
N ARG A 3 -26.69 -31.86 -37.96
CA ARG A 3 -27.43 -31.81 -36.71
C ARG A 3 -26.65 -32.54 -35.58
N ASN A 4 -26.13 -33.74 -35.90
CA ASN A 4 -25.27 -34.51 -34.98
C ASN A 4 -23.95 -33.81 -34.67
N ARG A 5 -23.42 -33.06 -35.61
CA ARG A 5 -22.19 -32.27 -35.42
C ARG A 5 -22.43 -31.07 -34.48
N LYS A 6 -23.58 -30.39 -34.64
CA LYS A 6 -23.97 -29.28 -33.71
C LYS A 6 -24.21 -29.79 -32.30
N GLU A 7 -24.88 -30.92 -32.13
CA GLU A 7 -25.13 -31.50 -30.80
C GLU A 7 -23.83 -31.95 -30.13
N ARG A 8 -22.90 -32.55 -30.87
CA ARG A 8 -21.57 -32.92 -30.34
C ARG A 8 -20.74 -31.68 -29.98
N THR A 9 -20.84 -30.62 -30.73
CA THR A 9 -20.17 -29.36 -30.44
C THR A 9 -20.78 -28.72 -29.18
N LEU A 10 -22.10 -28.74 -29.05
CA LEU A 10 -22.78 -28.20 -27.87
C LEU A 10 -22.44 -29.00 -26.61
N LEU A 11 -22.33 -30.31 -26.75
CA LEU A 11 -21.93 -31.20 -25.62
C LEU A 11 -20.48 -30.93 -25.18
N UNK A 12 -19.65 -30.67 -26.02
CA UNK A 12 -18.45 -30.40 -25.78
C UNK A 12 -18.28 -29.24 -25.16
N GLN A 13 -18.95 -28.20 -25.63
CA GLN A 13 -18.96 -26.88 -25.02
C GLN A 13 -19.48 -26.94 -23.56
N LYS A 14 -20.56 -27.65 -23.35
CA LYS A 14 -21.07 -27.90 -21.99
C LYS A 14 -20.03 -28.57 -21.08
N ARG A 15 -19.39 -29.63 -21.57
CA ARG A 15 -18.35 -30.33 -20.81
C ARG A 15 -17.11 -29.46 -20.57
N LEU A 16 -16.78 -28.62 -21.52
CA LEU A 16 -15.71 -27.62 -21.35
C LEU A 16 -16.10 -26.56 -20.31
N VAL A 17 -17.33 -26.10 -20.33
CA VAL A 17 -17.84 -25.15 -19.32
C VAL A 17 -17.88 -25.80 -17.94
N GLU A 18 -18.36 -27.07 -17.87
CA GLU A 18 -18.32 -27.88 -16.64
C GLU A 18 -16.88 -28.08 -16.13
N UNK A 19 -16.03 -28.30 -17.03
CA UNK A 19 -14.81 -28.48 -16.75
C UNK A 19 -14.16 -27.36 -16.37
N PHE A 20 -14.35 -26.29 -16.92
CA PHE A 20 -13.86 -24.99 -16.49
C PHE A 20 -14.50 -24.55 -15.17
N SER A 21 -15.74 -24.84 -14.92
CA SER A 21 -16.37 -24.52 -13.64
C SER A 21 -15.89 -25.42 -12.49
N GLU A 22 -15.63 -26.70 -12.75
CA GLU A 22 -15.10 -27.63 -11.74
C GLU A 22 -13.59 -27.49 -11.53
N SER A 23 -12.80 -27.36 -12.59
CA SER A 23 -11.35 -27.09 -12.51
C SER A 23 -11.05 -25.59 -12.30
N GLY A 24 -11.96 -24.71 -12.70
CA GLY A 24 -11.93 -23.28 -12.38
C GLY A 24 -11.95 -23.06 -10.88
N SER A 25 -12.78 -23.79 -10.13
CA SER A 25 -12.85 -23.64 -8.67
C SER A 25 -11.54 -24.06 -7.97
N LEU A 26 -10.86 -25.09 -8.48
CA LEU A 26 -9.57 -25.56 -7.92
C LEU A 26 -8.39 -24.70 -8.39
N LEU A 27 -8.40 -24.30 -9.66
CA LEU A 27 -7.43 -23.31 -10.19
C LEU A 27 -7.66 -21.93 -9.58
N GLU A 28 -8.91 -21.54 -9.35
CA GLU A 28 -9.27 -20.32 -8.61
C GLU A 28 -8.76 -20.33 -7.17
N GLN A 29 -8.89 -21.44 -6.45
CA GLN A 29 -8.36 -21.56 -5.09
C GLN A 29 -6.86 -21.31 -5.06
N HIS A 30 -6.11 -21.83 -6.04
CA HIS A 30 -4.66 -21.62 -6.16
C HIS A 30 -4.32 -20.28 -6.81
N TRP A 31 -5.06 -19.85 -7.83
CA TRP A 31 -4.90 -18.55 -8.50
C TRP A 31 -5.25 -17.39 -7.58
N TYR A 32 -6.39 -17.45 -6.89
CA TYR A 32 -6.82 -16.38 -6.00
C TYR A 32 -5.95 -16.28 -4.76
N SER A 33 -5.53 -17.41 -4.21
CA SER A 33 -4.53 -17.43 -3.13
C SER A 33 -3.21 -16.83 -3.63
N GLY A 34 -2.79 -17.20 -4.83
CA GLY A 34 -1.61 -16.63 -5.49
C GLY A 34 -1.79 -15.16 -5.85
N CYS A 35 -2.88 -14.80 -6.52
CA CYS A 35 -3.20 -13.41 -6.89
C CYS A 35 -3.41 -12.52 -5.67
N ARG A 36 -3.99 -13.05 -4.61
CA ARG A 36 -4.13 -12.35 -3.34
C ARG A 36 -2.76 -12.12 -2.69
N GLN A 37 -1.91 -13.13 -2.65
CA GLN A 37 -0.52 -12.98 -2.17
C GLN A 37 0.23 -11.95 -3.03
N VAL A 38 -0.04 -11.92 -4.33
CA VAL A 38 0.57 -10.97 -5.26
C VAL A 38 -0.04 -9.56 -5.11
N LEU A 39 -1.35 -9.43 -4.89
CA LEU A 39 -2.00 -8.14 -4.59
C LEU A 39 -1.46 -7.54 -3.30
N LEU A 40 -1.25 -8.39 -2.34
CA LEU A 40 -0.67 -8.04 -1.05
C LEU A 40 0.81 -7.72 -1.21
N TRP A 41 1.50 -8.49 -2.03
CA TRP A 41 2.91 -8.30 -2.37
C TRP A 41 3.13 -7.01 -3.18
N TRP A 42 2.22 -6.69 -4.12
CA TRP A 42 2.28 -5.45 -4.90
C TRP A 42 2.04 -4.20 -4.04
N LYS A 43 1.07 -4.25 -3.15
CA LYS A 43 0.84 -3.17 -2.16
C LYS A 43 2.02 -3.01 -1.19
N GLN A 44 2.80 -4.07 -1.02
CA GLN A 44 3.98 -4.08 -0.16
C GLN A 44 5.23 -3.55 -0.86
N VAL A 45 5.26 -3.62 -2.18
CA VAL A 45 6.47 -3.32 -2.97
C VAL A 45 6.52 -1.85 -3.40
N LEU A 46 5.37 -1.19 -3.51
CA LEU A 46 5.32 0.24 -3.87
C LEU A 46 5.65 1.21 -2.74
N PRO A 47 5.29 0.98 -1.48
CA PRO A 47 5.78 1.85 -0.41
C PRO A 47 7.21 1.50 -0.03
N GLU A 48 7.92 2.46 0.39
CA GLU A 48 9.34 2.55 0.72
C GLU A 48 10.07 1.30 1.25
N GLN A 49 11.35 1.39 1.19
CA GLN A 49 12.43 0.43 1.48
C GLN A 49 12.38 -0.30 2.82
N ARG A 50 11.34 -0.15 3.62
CA ARG A 50 11.38 -0.58 5.03
C ARG A 50 10.29 -1.58 5.44
N ILE A 51 9.44 -2.11 4.50
CA ILE A 51 8.23 -2.82 4.96
C ILE A 51 7.93 -4.21 4.32
N PRO A 52 8.83 -5.04 3.86
CA PRO A 52 8.32 -6.27 3.23
C PRO A 52 7.85 -7.33 4.22
N VAL A 53 8.47 -7.46 5.36
CA VAL A 53 8.20 -8.57 6.29
C VAL A 53 6.99 -8.27 7.17
N THR A 54 6.88 -7.06 7.68
CA THR A 54 5.69 -6.59 8.44
C THR A 54 4.43 -6.72 7.58
N SER A 55 4.55 -6.38 6.31
CA SER A 55 3.45 -6.44 5.36
C SER A 55 3.12 -7.89 4.99
N LEU A 56 4.08 -8.77 4.84
CA LEU A 56 3.86 -10.22 4.68
C LEU A 56 3.17 -10.85 5.90
N UNK A 57 3.55 -10.41 6.79
CA UNK A 57 3.02 -10.85 7.92
C UNK A 57 1.69 -10.44 8.10
N LYS A 58 1.41 -9.26 7.97
CA LYS A 58 0.02 -8.73 7.92
C LYS A 58 -0.84 -9.54 6.96
N THR A 59 -0.30 -9.87 5.84
CA THR A 59 -0.91 -10.67 4.77
C THR A 59 -1.20 -12.12 5.20
N SER A 60 -0.24 -12.79 5.77
CA SER A 60 -0.40 -14.18 6.24
C SER A 60 -1.42 -14.24 7.39
N TRP A 61 -1.38 -13.27 8.30
CA TRP A 61 -2.36 -13.16 9.38
C TRP A 61 -3.76 -12.82 8.85
N ILE A 62 -3.88 -11.98 7.80
CA ILE A 62 -5.18 -11.78 7.14
C ILE A 62 -5.67 -13.11 6.55
N SER A 63 -4.81 -13.88 5.91
CA SER A 63 -5.22 -15.19 5.37
C SER A 63 -5.73 -16.10 6.48
N VAL A 64 -5.03 -16.17 7.60
CA VAL A 64 -5.44 -16.98 8.78
C VAL A 64 -6.67 -16.39 9.45
N LEU A 65 -6.69 -15.06 9.70
CA LEU A 65 -7.84 -14.39 10.33
C LEU A 65 -9.07 -14.43 9.41
N VAL A 66 -8.89 -14.23 8.10
CA VAL A 66 -10.00 -14.33 7.13
C VAL A 66 -10.48 -15.78 7.04
N GLN A 67 -9.60 -16.77 7.12
CA GLN A 67 -10.01 -18.19 7.21
C GLN A 67 -10.75 -18.47 8.52
N LEU A 68 -10.29 -17.94 9.66
CA LEU A 68 -10.95 -18.04 10.95
C LEU A 68 -12.27 -17.23 10.98
N TYR A 69 -12.24 -16.00 10.47
CA TYR A 69 -13.43 -15.14 10.37
C TYR A 69 -14.39 -15.59 9.24
N SER A 70 -13.95 -16.41 8.29
CA SER A 70 -14.83 -17.00 7.26
C SER A 70 -15.79 -18.03 7.86
N TYR A 71 -15.35 -18.73 8.87
CA TYR A 71 -16.30 -19.49 9.69
C TYR A 71 -17.37 -18.57 10.32
N UNK A 72 -16.82 -17.61 10.59
CA UNK A 72 -17.60 -16.70 11.09
C UNK A 72 -18.44 -16.04 10.14
N LEU A 73 -18.01 -15.83 9.12
CA LEU A 73 -18.71 -15.20 7.98
C LEU A 73 -19.83 -16.09 7.43
N VAL A 74 -19.61 -17.38 7.34
CA VAL A 74 -20.67 -18.36 7.04
C VAL A 74 -21.76 -18.26 8.10
N PHE A 75 -21.35 -18.16 9.34
CA PHE A 75 -22.23 -17.93 10.47
C PHE A 75 -22.96 -16.58 10.32
N HIS A 76 -22.26 -15.56 9.86
CA HIS A 76 -22.81 -14.20 9.70
C HIS A 76 -23.72 -14.08 8.47
N PHE A 77 -23.38 -14.72 7.34
CA PHE A 77 -24.28 -14.78 6.17
C PHE A 77 -25.57 -15.50 6.52
N TYR A 78 -25.47 -16.55 7.31
CA TYR A 78 -26.62 -17.24 7.87
C TYR A 78 -27.37 -16.36 8.88
N TRP A 79 -26.64 -15.60 9.70
CA TRP A 79 -27.19 -14.71 10.74
C TRP A 79 -27.89 -13.49 10.14
N VAL A 80 -27.29 -12.88 9.12
CA VAL A 80 -27.89 -11.74 8.39
C VAL A 80 -29.13 -12.20 7.61
N LYS A 81 -29.08 -13.38 7.01
CA LYS A 81 -30.25 -13.99 6.39
C LYS A 81 -31.34 -14.30 7.43
N MET A 82 -30.95 -14.68 8.64
CA MET A 82 -31.84 -14.95 9.77
C MET A 82 -32.44 -13.67 10.38
N PHE A 83 -31.69 -12.57 10.42
CA PHE A 83 -32.13 -11.31 11.05
C PHE A 83 -33.01 -10.44 10.13
N LEU A 84 -32.78 -10.51 8.82
CA LEU A 84 -33.47 -9.67 7.83
C LEU A 84 -34.62 -10.40 7.10
N VAL A 85 -34.68 -11.73 7.18
CA VAL A 85 -35.75 -12.53 6.58
C VAL A 85 -36.37 -13.40 7.68
N SER A 86 -37.54 -13.01 8.13
CA SER A 86 -38.25 -13.59 9.29
C SER A 86 -38.80 -15.00 9.08
N SER A 87 -38.14 -15.84 8.29
CA SER A 87 -38.61 -17.20 8.10
C SER A 87 -37.46 -18.19 7.83
N VAL A 88 -36.66 -18.44 8.85
CA VAL A 88 -35.74 -19.61 8.81
C VAL A 88 -35.92 -20.41 10.08
N SER A 89 -36.27 -21.64 9.87
CA SER A 89 -36.41 -22.68 10.90
C SER A 89 -35.17 -22.78 11.81
N ARG A 90 -35.43 -22.97 13.08
CA ARG A 90 -34.49 -23.08 14.19
C ARG A 90 -33.64 -24.36 14.09
N ASP A 91 -32.66 -24.39 13.22
CA ASP A 91 -31.67 -25.46 13.28
C ASP A 91 -30.24 -24.87 13.35
N LEU A 92 -29.95 -24.30 14.51
CA LEU A 92 -28.61 -23.81 14.86
C LEU A 92 -27.63 -24.94 15.23
N THR A 93 -28.09 -26.22 15.15
CA THR A 93 -27.30 -27.36 15.61
C THR A 93 -26.49 -28.05 14.50
N SER A 94 -26.66 -27.65 13.24
CA SER A 94 -25.93 -28.27 12.16
C SER A 94 -24.88 -27.33 11.56
N LEU A 95 -23.80 -27.13 12.28
CA LEU A 95 -22.49 -26.75 11.70
C LEU A 95 -21.95 -27.91 10.82
N HIS A 96 -22.79 -28.85 10.45
CA HIS A 96 -22.48 -29.83 9.44
C HIS A 96 -22.67 -29.18 8.07
N LEU A 97 -21.57 -28.70 7.53
CA LEU A 97 -21.49 -28.27 6.13
C LEU A 97 -22.00 -29.46 5.30
N THR A 98 -23.20 -29.33 4.80
CA THR A 98 -23.89 -30.40 4.08
C THR A 98 -23.27 -30.63 2.70
N LYS A 99 -23.56 -31.78 2.10
CA LYS A 99 -23.15 -32.13 0.73
C LYS A 99 -23.56 -31.06 -0.30
N ASP A 100 -24.63 -30.32 0.00
CA ASP A 100 -25.23 -29.35 -0.91
C ASP A 100 -24.71 -27.89 -0.69
N PHE A 101 -23.65 -27.71 0.14
CA PHE A 101 -23.07 -26.37 0.38
C PHE A 101 -22.29 -25.93 -0.85
N ASP A 102 -22.58 -24.72 -1.34
CA ASP A 102 -21.89 -24.13 -2.51
C ASP A 102 -20.51 -23.58 -2.11
N TRP A 103 -19.53 -24.47 -2.10
CA TRP A 103 -18.15 -24.16 -1.76
C TRP A 103 -17.52 -23.16 -2.73
N SER A 104 -17.87 -23.23 -4.01
CA SER A 104 -17.34 -22.30 -5.04
C SER A 104 -17.77 -20.88 -4.76
N ASN A 105 -19.06 -20.67 -4.55
CA ASN A 105 -19.61 -19.35 -4.21
C ASN A 105 -19.04 -18.84 -2.89
N PHE A 106 -18.86 -19.72 -1.91
CA PHE A 106 -18.26 -19.37 -0.62
C PHE A 106 -16.83 -18.85 -0.80
N VAL A 107 -15.97 -19.58 -1.51
CA VAL A 107 -14.56 -19.18 -1.73
C VAL A 107 -14.50 -17.90 -2.54
N PHE A 108 -15.35 -17.75 -3.55
CA PHE A 108 -15.44 -16.53 -4.36
C PHE A 108 -15.73 -15.30 -3.49
N ASN A 109 -16.76 -15.36 -2.65
CA ASN A 109 -17.12 -14.27 -1.73
C ASN A 109 -16.06 -14.05 -0.64
N LEU A 110 -15.41 -15.11 -0.19
CA LEU A 110 -14.31 -15.05 0.78
C LEU A 110 -13.14 -14.21 0.27
N VAL A 111 -12.68 -14.44 -0.96
CA VAL A 111 -11.55 -13.71 -1.53
C VAL A 111 -11.93 -12.25 -1.84
N PHE A 112 -13.17 -11.98 -2.18
CA PHE A 112 -13.69 -10.62 -2.36
C PHE A 112 -13.68 -9.84 -1.05
N CYS A 113 -14.17 -10.47 0.02
CA CYS A 113 -14.12 -9.94 1.39
C CYS A 113 -12.68 -9.60 1.80
N ALA A 114 -11.76 -10.53 1.58
CA ALA A 114 -10.33 -10.36 1.88
C ALA A 114 -9.73 -9.19 1.08
N THR A 115 -10.11 -9.07 -0.20
CA THR A 115 -9.65 -7.96 -1.08
C THR A 115 -10.10 -6.62 -0.52
N THR A 116 -11.36 -6.50 -0.10
CA THR A 116 -11.91 -5.28 0.51
C THR A 116 -11.08 -4.83 1.71
N ALA A 117 -10.77 -5.74 2.62
CA ALA A 117 -9.98 -5.45 3.82
C ALA A 117 -8.53 -5.07 3.48
N THR A 118 -7.92 -5.72 2.47
CA THR A 118 -6.51 -5.49 2.13
C THR A 118 -6.27 -4.17 1.39
N ILE A 119 -7.26 -3.62 0.68
CA ILE A 119 -7.16 -2.31 0.02
C ILE A 119 -6.73 -1.23 1.03
N VAL A 120 -7.28 -1.29 2.24
CA VAL A 120 -7.03 -0.30 3.30
C VAL A 120 -5.55 -0.24 3.69
N SER A 121 -4.87 -1.39 3.70
CA SER A 121 -3.47 -1.49 4.16
C SER A 121 -2.51 -0.59 3.36
N GLY A 122 -2.77 -0.43 2.06
CA GLY A 122 -1.93 0.41 1.19
C GLY A 122 -1.91 1.88 1.59
N ALA A 123 -3.08 2.43 1.91
CA ALA A 123 -3.21 3.85 2.30
C ALA A 123 -2.69 4.11 3.72
N MET A 124 -2.59 3.07 4.55
CA MET A 124 -2.18 3.18 5.95
C MET A 124 -0.76 2.63 6.19
N ALA A 125 -0.05 2.26 5.14
CA ALA A 125 1.27 1.62 5.21
C ALA A 125 2.29 2.50 5.96
N GLU A 126 3.29 1.83 6.52
CA GLU A 126 4.50 2.41 7.15
C GLU A 126 4.30 3.01 8.55
N ARG A 127 3.07 3.30 8.98
CA ARG A 127 2.81 3.99 10.25
C ARG A 127 1.67 3.41 11.09
N THR A 128 1.06 2.31 10.66
CA THR A 128 -0.07 1.68 11.39
C THR A 128 0.42 0.52 12.24
N LYS A 129 0.03 0.49 13.50
CA LYS A 129 0.27 -0.65 14.40
C LYS A 129 -0.32 -1.94 13.82
N PHE A 130 0.42 -3.05 13.90
CA PHE A 130 0.00 -4.35 13.39
C PHE A 130 -1.31 -4.84 14.04
N ILE A 131 -1.41 -4.70 15.37
CA ILE A 131 -2.64 -5.13 16.07
C ILE A 131 -3.87 -4.35 15.58
N SER A 132 -3.72 -3.06 15.31
CA SER A 132 -4.81 -2.21 14.80
C SER A 132 -5.24 -2.65 13.40
N TYR A 133 -4.26 -3.03 12.57
CA TYR A 133 -4.48 -3.61 11.26
C TYR A 133 -5.31 -4.91 11.36
N CYS A 134 -4.94 -5.81 12.28
CA CYS A 134 -5.68 -7.06 12.50
C CYS A 134 -7.14 -6.81 12.89
N VAL A 135 -7.35 -5.85 13.81
CA VAL A 135 -8.71 -5.56 14.32
C VAL A 135 -9.60 -4.96 13.23
N TYR A 136 -9.14 -3.91 12.51
CA TYR A 136 -10.01 -3.31 11.50
C TYR A 136 -10.28 -4.28 10.33
N SER A 137 -9.29 -5.08 9.94
CA SER A 137 -9.47 -6.09 8.90
C SER A 137 -10.52 -7.13 9.31
N GLY A 138 -10.46 -7.57 10.58
CA GLY A 138 -11.45 -8.46 11.16
C GLY A 138 -12.86 -7.86 11.14
N VAL A 139 -13.00 -6.59 11.53
CA VAL A 139 -14.32 -5.92 11.55
C VAL A 139 -14.86 -5.69 10.13
N ILE A 140 -14.01 -5.29 9.18
CA ILE A 140 -14.42 -5.17 7.76
C ILE A 140 -14.95 -6.52 7.28
N SER A 141 -14.21 -7.60 7.54
CA SER A 141 -14.53 -8.94 7.06
C SER A 141 -15.77 -9.55 7.73
N ALA A 142 -15.97 -9.28 9.03
CA ALA A 142 -17.07 -9.90 9.79
C ALA A 142 -18.36 -9.08 9.77
N LEU A 143 -18.28 -7.77 9.52
CA LEU A 143 -19.44 -6.89 9.70
C LEU A 143 -19.70 -5.98 8.49
N ILE A 144 -18.72 -5.17 8.09
CA ILE A 144 -18.95 -4.10 7.12
C ILE A 144 -19.26 -4.67 5.74
N TYR A 145 -18.36 -5.51 5.23
CA TYR A 145 -18.46 -6.11 3.91
C TYR A 145 -19.65 -7.07 3.79
N PRO A 146 -19.90 -8.03 4.70
CA PRO A 146 -21.00 -8.99 4.49
C PRO A 146 -22.38 -8.34 4.41
N ILE A 147 -22.60 -7.25 5.14
CA ILE A 147 -23.89 -6.56 5.15
C ILE A 147 -24.15 -5.87 3.80
N GLU A 148 -23.18 -5.09 3.30
CA GLU A 148 -23.39 -4.38 2.03
C GLU A 148 -23.31 -5.33 0.81
N ALA A 149 -22.47 -6.36 0.87
CA ALA A 149 -22.42 -7.40 -0.16
C ALA A 149 -23.73 -8.17 -0.25
N HIS A 150 -24.40 -8.43 0.89
CA HIS A 150 -25.74 -9.02 0.91
C HIS A 150 -26.76 -8.13 0.20
N TRP A 151 -26.69 -6.81 0.36
CA TRP A 151 -27.59 -5.90 -0.36
C TRP A 151 -27.46 -6.06 -1.88
N ILE A 152 -26.25 -6.33 -2.37
CA ILE A 152 -25.90 -6.39 -3.80
C ILE A 152 -26.07 -7.80 -4.38
N TRP A 153 -25.48 -8.81 -3.73
CA TRP A 153 -25.37 -10.17 -4.26
C TRP A 153 -26.19 -11.23 -3.49
N GLY A 154 -26.53 -10.93 -2.22
CA GLY A 154 -27.25 -11.88 -1.36
C GLY A 154 -28.77 -11.86 -1.47
N GLY A 155 -29.30 -11.23 -2.52
CA GLY A 155 -30.75 -11.07 -2.69
C GLY A 155 -31.33 -9.93 -1.86
N GLY A 156 -30.49 -9.04 -1.35
CA GLY A 156 -30.91 -7.87 -0.58
C GLY A 156 -31.58 -6.80 -1.43
N TRP A 157 -31.91 -5.67 -0.80
CA TRP A 157 -32.79 -4.65 -1.39
C TRP A 157 -32.21 -3.98 -2.65
N LEU A 158 -30.88 -3.82 -2.74
CA LEU A 158 -30.24 -3.25 -3.94
C LEU A 158 -30.41 -4.18 -5.14
N SER A 159 -30.17 -5.48 -4.93
CA SER A 159 -30.44 -6.51 -5.95
C SER A 159 -31.89 -6.48 -6.42
N GLN A 160 -32.83 -6.36 -5.48
CA GLN A 160 -34.27 -6.37 -5.78
C GLN A 160 -34.74 -5.18 -6.60
N ILE A 161 -34.07 -4.00 -6.48
CA ILE A 161 -34.46 -2.82 -7.27
C ILE A 161 -33.78 -2.78 -8.65
N GLY A 162 -32.79 -3.66 -8.90
CA GLY A 162 -32.07 -3.74 -10.18
C GLY A 162 -30.72 -3.04 -10.18
N PHE A 163 -30.13 -2.80 -9.02
CA PHE A 163 -28.72 -2.34 -8.92
C PHE A 163 -27.82 -3.45 -9.45
N HIS A 164 -26.79 -3.09 -10.22
CA HIS A 164 -25.89 -4.05 -10.83
C HIS A 164 -24.42 -3.74 -10.48
N ASP A 165 -23.75 -4.71 -9.93
CA ASP A 165 -22.30 -4.72 -9.73
C ASP A 165 -21.83 -6.17 -9.93
N PHE A 166 -21.28 -6.48 -11.12
CA PHE A 166 -20.96 -7.86 -11.49
C PHE A 166 -19.88 -8.46 -10.58
N ALA A 167 -18.77 -7.75 -10.42
CA ALA A 167 -17.61 -8.31 -9.72
C ALA A 167 -16.98 -7.35 -8.69
N GLY A 168 -17.63 -6.22 -8.34
CA GLY A 168 -17.29 -5.49 -7.14
C GLY A 168 -16.60 -4.14 -7.29
N SER A 169 -16.86 -3.35 -8.36
CA SER A 169 -16.41 -1.95 -8.35
C SER A 169 -16.96 -1.21 -7.11
N CYS A 170 -18.23 -1.43 -6.79
CA CYS A 170 -18.89 -0.86 -5.61
C CYS A 170 -18.55 -1.66 -4.34
N ALA A 171 -18.97 -2.94 -4.31
CA ALA A 171 -18.92 -3.78 -3.12
C ALA A 171 -17.50 -4.01 -2.57
N ILE A 172 -16.49 -4.03 -3.44
CA ILE A 172 -15.12 -4.35 -3.03
C ILE A 172 -14.25 -3.10 -3.06
N HIS A 173 -14.12 -2.51 -4.26
CA HIS A 173 -13.12 -1.47 -4.50
C HIS A 173 -13.53 -0.13 -3.89
N MET A 174 -14.77 0.28 -4.07
CA MET A 174 -15.26 1.52 -3.45
C MET A 174 -15.25 1.40 -1.91
N VAL A 175 -15.75 0.30 -1.36
CA VAL A 175 -15.79 0.05 0.10
C VAL A 175 -14.37 0.03 0.69
N GLY A 176 -13.46 -0.73 0.09
CA GLY A 176 -12.05 -0.77 0.51
C GLY A 176 -11.38 0.60 0.38
N GLY A 177 -11.64 1.30 -0.73
CA GLY A 177 -11.07 2.63 -1.00
C GLY A 177 -11.61 3.73 -0.08
N ILE A 178 -12.90 3.72 0.26
CA ILE A 178 -13.48 4.63 1.27
C ILE A 178 -12.86 4.34 2.64
N SER A 179 -12.74 3.07 3.00
CA SER A 179 -12.12 2.66 4.26
C SER A 179 -10.66 3.12 4.32
N ALA A 180 -9.95 3.03 3.19
CA ALA A 180 -8.58 3.52 3.04
C ALA A 180 -8.48 5.04 3.25
N LEU A 181 -9.40 5.81 2.64
CA LEU A 181 -9.44 7.27 2.79
C LEU A 181 -9.69 7.68 4.24
N VAL A 182 -10.71 7.11 4.87
CA VAL A 182 -11.06 7.41 6.27
C VAL A 182 -9.91 7.02 7.20
N GLY A 183 -9.35 5.82 7.00
CA GLY A 183 -8.21 5.32 7.79
C GLY A 183 -6.99 6.23 7.68
N ALA A 184 -6.59 6.57 6.47
CA ALA A 184 -5.42 7.45 6.21
C ALA A 184 -5.63 8.86 6.80
N ALA A 185 -6.86 9.39 6.71
CA ALA A 185 -7.20 10.72 7.26
C ALA A 185 -7.11 10.73 8.81
N ILE A 186 -7.63 9.69 9.48
CA ILE A 186 -7.61 9.59 10.95
C ILE A 186 -6.18 9.29 11.47
N LEU A 187 -5.42 8.50 10.72
CA LEU A 187 -4.04 8.10 11.05
C LEU A 187 -3.06 9.27 10.91
N GLY A 188 -3.25 10.10 9.89
CA GLY A 188 -2.36 11.21 9.55
C GLY A 188 -1.26 10.80 8.56
N PRO A 189 -0.55 11.78 8.01
CA PRO A 189 0.48 11.52 6.99
C PRO A 189 1.76 10.93 7.59
N ARG A 190 2.57 10.28 6.74
CA ARG A 190 3.92 9.82 7.09
C ARG A 190 4.80 11.01 7.45
N ILE A 191 5.79 10.75 8.30
CA ILE A 191 6.82 11.73 8.66
C ILE A 191 7.52 12.17 7.35
N GLY A 192 7.61 13.50 7.18
CA GLY A 192 8.26 14.08 6.00
C GLY A 192 7.38 14.22 4.76
N LYS A 193 6.15 13.68 4.74
CA LYS A 193 5.26 13.80 3.55
C LYS A 193 4.89 15.26 3.24
N PHE A 194 4.68 16.08 4.27
CA PHE A 194 4.29 17.48 4.10
C PHE A 194 5.24 18.39 4.87
N THR A 195 5.89 19.35 4.16
CA THR A 195 6.65 20.41 4.79
C THR A 195 5.69 21.52 5.26
N LYS A 196 5.88 21.98 6.49
CA LYS A 196 5.06 23.04 7.10
C LYS A 196 5.92 24.26 7.42
N ASP A 197 5.34 25.46 7.32
CA ASP A 197 5.96 26.70 7.77
C ASP A 197 5.83 26.85 9.31
N LYS A 198 6.38 27.95 9.83
CA LYS A 198 6.35 28.25 11.28
C LYS A 198 4.91 28.38 11.86
N ASN A 199 3.93 28.58 10.99
CA ASN A 199 2.51 28.71 11.38
C ASN A 199 1.74 27.39 11.21
N GLY A 200 2.44 26.30 10.86
CA GLY A 200 1.83 24.98 10.64
C GLY A 200 1.14 24.80 9.28
N LYS A 201 1.22 25.80 8.40
CA LYS A 201 0.63 25.72 7.05
C LYS A 201 1.53 24.87 6.14
N ILE A 202 0.92 23.92 5.43
CA ILE A 202 1.64 23.07 4.47
C ILE A 202 2.09 23.92 3.28
N THR A 203 3.39 23.93 3.04
CA THR A 203 4.03 24.70 1.96
C THR A 203 4.48 23.81 0.81
N LYS A 204 4.77 22.52 1.07
CA LYS A 204 5.28 21.60 0.05
C LYS A 204 4.76 20.18 0.30
N VAL A 205 4.48 19.47 -0.77
CA VAL A 205 4.21 18.02 -0.77
C VAL A 205 5.50 17.32 -1.23
N ASN A 206 6.06 16.49 -0.39
CA ASN A 206 7.32 15.79 -0.69
C ASN A 206 7.02 14.42 -1.31
N ALA A 207 7.81 14.05 -2.30
CA ALA A 207 7.77 12.72 -2.89
C ALA A 207 8.44 11.71 -1.95
N ILE A 208 7.76 10.59 -1.70
CA ILE A 208 8.33 9.44 -1.00
C ILE A 208 8.27 8.28 -1.98
N PRO A 209 9.34 8.06 -2.77
CA PRO A 209 9.30 7.04 -3.83
C PRO A 209 9.37 5.62 -3.26
N GLY A 210 8.79 4.68 -4.00
CA GLY A 210 8.92 3.25 -3.70
C GLY A 210 10.34 2.75 -3.99
N HIS A 211 10.75 1.71 -3.27
CA HIS A 211 12.11 1.19 -3.36
C HIS A 211 12.40 0.37 -4.62
N ASN A 212 11.39 -0.23 -5.26
CA ASN A 212 11.62 -1.11 -6.42
C ASN A 212 10.41 -1.13 -7.37
N ILE A 213 10.46 -0.27 -8.37
CA ILE A 213 9.37 -0.13 -9.35
C ILE A 213 9.26 -1.37 -10.26
N THR A 214 10.35 -2.10 -10.47
CA THR A 214 10.35 -3.32 -11.30
C THR A 214 9.52 -4.42 -10.66
N ILE A 215 9.67 -4.62 -9.35
CA ILE A 215 8.85 -5.59 -8.60
C ILE A 215 7.39 -5.13 -8.58
N GLY A 216 7.16 -3.81 -8.44
CA GLY A 216 5.81 -3.23 -8.55
C GLY A 216 5.15 -3.53 -9.90
N ALA A 217 5.90 -3.39 -10.99
CA ALA A 217 5.41 -3.70 -12.34
C ALA A 217 5.05 -5.19 -12.48
N LEU A 218 5.91 -6.08 -11.98
CA LEU A 218 5.63 -7.52 -11.95
C LEU A 218 4.32 -7.81 -11.19
N GLY A 219 4.14 -7.15 -10.03
CA GLY A 219 2.90 -7.25 -9.24
C GLY A 219 1.65 -6.87 -10.03
N VAL A 220 1.73 -5.76 -10.79
CA VAL A 220 0.60 -5.31 -11.64
C VAL A 220 0.28 -6.33 -12.74
N PHE A 221 1.31 -6.90 -13.40
CA PHE A 221 1.09 -7.93 -14.42
C PHE A 221 0.41 -9.17 -13.85
N ILE A 222 0.82 -9.62 -12.69
CA ILE A 222 0.20 -10.79 -12.03
C ILE A 222 -1.25 -10.46 -11.61
N LEU A 223 -1.49 -9.24 -11.09
CA LEU A 223 -2.84 -8.77 -10.75
C LEU A 223 -3.76 -8.73 -11.97
N TRP A 224 -3.27 -8.19 -13.09
CA TRP A 224 -4.06 -8.13 -14.33
C TRP A 224 -4.41 -9.54 -14.81
N LEU A 225 -3.44 -10.44 -14.81
CA LEU A 225 -3.68 -11.85 -15.15
C LEU A 225 -4.74 -12.47 -14.23
N GLY A 226 -4.63 -12.24 -12.91
CA GLY A 226 -5.62 -12.70 -11.92
C GLY A 226 -7.02 -12.10 -12.11
N TRP A 227 -7.08 -10.90 -12.70
CA TRP A 227 -8.36 -10.20 -12.91
C TRP A 227 -9.26 -10.87 -13.96
N TYR A 228 -8.69 -11.66 -14.86
CA TYR A 228 -9.49 -12.51 -15.75
C TYR A 228 -10.30 -13.53 -14.95
N GLY A 229 -9.71 -14.10 -13.90
CA GLY A 229 -10.43 -14.94 -12.94
C GLY A 229 -11.41 -14.13 -12.09
N PHE A 230 -10.96 -12.98 -11.59
CA PHE A 230 -11.75 -12.08 -10.73
C PHE A 230 -13.08 -11.68 -11.41
N ASN A 231 -13.02 -11.27 -12.67
CA ASN A 231 -14.22 -10.87 -13.44
C ASN A 231 -14.90 -12.07 -14.12
N GLY A 232 -14.13 -13.06 -14.57
CA GLY A 232 -14.66 -14.15 -15.39
C GLY A 232 -15.33 -15.28 -14.63
N ALA A 233 -15.01 -15.46 -13.34
CA ALA A 233 -15.48 -16.62 -12.56
C ALA A 233 -17.00 -16.69 -12.41
N ALA A 234 -17.70 -15.53 -12.47
CA ALA A 234 -19.15 -15.47 -12.37
C ALA A 234 -19.86 -15.60 -13.75
N ALA A 235 -19.13 -15.82 -14.83
CA ALA A 235 -19.70 -15.96 -16.18
C ALA A 235 -20.60 -17.19 -16.28
N LYS A 236 -21.75 -17.04 -16.94
CA LYS A 236 -22.78 -18.10 -17.06
C LYS A 236 -22.68 -18.85 -18.41
N SER A 237 -21.83 -18.36 -19.34
CA SER A 237 -21.61 -19.01 -20.65
C SER A 237 -20.22 -18.68 -21.19
N VAL A 238 -19.76 -19.46 -22.16
CA VAL A 238 -18.46 -19.22 -22.84
C VAL A 238 -18.47 -17.89 -23.60
N GLU A 239 -19.60 -17.54 -24.20
CA GLU A 239 -19.76 -16.28 -24.92
C GLU A 239 -19.65 -15.08 -23.98
N GLN A 240 -20.29 -15.15 -22.80
CA GLN A 240 -20.20 -14.13 -21.77
C GLN A 240 -18.77 -14.02 -21.22
N LEU A 241 -18.13 -15.17 -20.94
CA LEU A 241 -16.73 -15.21 -20.49
C LEU A 241 -15.78 -14.53 -21.48
N GLY A 242 -15.98 -14.83 -22.80
CA GLY A 242 -15.20 -14.19 -23.87
C GLY A 242 -15.37 -12.68 -23.89
N SER A 243 -16.62 -12.19 -23.75
CA SER A 243 -16.93 -10.76 -23.69
C SER A 243 -16.28 -10.10 -22.48
N ILE A 244 -16.39 -10.72 -21.30
CA ILE A 244 -15.79 -10.24 -20.04
C ILE A 244 -14.25 -10.12 -20.19
N PHE A 245 -13.61 -11.09 -20.83
CA PHE A 245 -12.16 -11.06 -21.07
C PHE A 245 -11.78 -9.88 -21.99
N VAL A 246 -12.58 -9.60 -23.01
CA VAL A 246 -12.36 -8.47 -23.93
C VAL A 246 -12.46 -7.13 -23.18
N THR A 247 -13.53 -6.92 -22.42
CA THR A 247 -13.72 -5.67 -21.67
C THR A 247 -12.65 -5.50 -20.58
N THR A 248 -12.28 -6.59 -19.89
CA THR A 248 -11.21 -6.64 -18.86
C THR A 248 -9.83 -6.38 -19.46
N THR A 249 -9.63 -6.62 -20.77
CA THR A 249 -8.39 -6.29 -21.49
C THR A 249 -8.38 -4.83 -21.94
N ILE A 250 -9.47 -4.38 -22.55
CA ILE A 250 -9.55 -3.04 -23.17
C ILE A 250 -9.43 -1.93 -22.12
N ALA A 251 -10.20 -1.98 -21.04
CA ALA A 251 -10.30 -0.88 -20.09
C ALA A 251 -8.94 -0.57 -19.42
N PRO A 252 -8.20 -1.53 -18.83
CA PRO A 252 -6.89 -1.24 -18.24
C PRO A 252 -5.84 -0.83 -19.28
N ALA A 253 -5.88 -1.38 -20.48
CA ALA A 253 -4.96 -1.00 -21.56
C ALA A 253 -5.14 0.49 -21.91
N LEU A 254 -6.38 0.93 -22.13
CA LEU A 254 -6.69 2.33 -22.43
C LEU A 254 -6.37 3.25 -21.24
N ALA A 255 -6.67 2.83 -20.02
CA ALA A 255 -6.34 3.60 -18.82
C ALA A 255 -4.82 3.86 -18.75
N THR A 256 -4.02 2.82 -19.01
CA THR A 256 -2.56 2.92 -19.02
C THR A 256 -2.07 3.88 -20.10
N VAL A 257 -2.57 3.72 -21.34
CA VAL A 257 -2.15 4.55 -22.49
C VAL A 257 -2.52 6.02 -22.25
N VAL A 258 -3.74 6.30 -21.80
CA VAL A 258 -4.22 7.66 -21.54
C VAL A 258 -3.41 8.31 -20.41
N CYS A 259 -3.16 7.59 -19.32
CA CYS A 259 -2.31 8.05 -18.23
C CYS A 259 -0.87 8.31 -18.71
N MET A 260 -0.31 7.42 -19.52
CA MET A 260 1.03 7.58 -20.09
C MET A 260 1.12 8.88 -20.91
N ILE A 261 0.18 9.10 -21.82
CA ILE A 261 0.13 10.31 -22.65
C ILE A 261 -0.03 11.55 -21.76
N PHE A 262 -0.97 11.52 -20.81
CA PHE A 262 -1.22 12.64 -19.90
C PHE A 262 0.03 13.01 -19.10
N THR A 263 0.69 12.02 -18.47
CA THR A 263 1.88 12.27 -17.65
C THR A 263 3.06 12.72 -18.52
N TRP A 264 3.19 12.16 -19.74
CA TRP A 264 4.22 12.58 -20.70
C TRP A 264 4.06 14.06 -21.09
N LEU A 265 2.85 14.47 -21.45
CA LEU A 265 2.57 15.86 -21.83
C LEU A 265 2.76 16.80 -20.63
N LYS A 266 2.38 16.38 -19.43
CA LYS A 266 2.41 17.22 -18.22
C LYS A 266 3.81 17.35 -17.61
N TYR A 267 4.60 16.25 -17.60
CA TYR A 267 5.88 16.17 -16.88
C TYR A 267 7.09 16.04 -17.82
N GLY A 268 6.88 15.98 -19.15
CA GLY A 268 7.95 15.79 -20.13
C GLY A 268 8.43 14.36 -20.29
N LYS A 269 8.05 13.47 -19.36
CA LYS A 269 8.35 12.04 -19.39
C LYS A 269 7.15 11.25 -18.85
N PRO A 270 6.89 10.03 -19.36
CA PRO A 270 5.82 9.20 -18.80
C PRO A 270 6.19 8.74 -17.38
N ASP A 271 5.21 8.79 -16.48
CA ASP A 271 5.39 8.35 -15.10
C ASP A 271 5.00 6.86 -14.99
N VAL A 272 6.00 6.00 -14.79
CA VAL A 272 5.81 4.54 -14.72
C VAL A 272 4.87 4.15 -13.56
N SER A 273 5.08 4.74 -12.38
CA SER A 273 4.26 4.45 -11.19
C SER A 273 2.79 4.81 -11.42
N MET A 274 2.53 5.95 -12.06
CA MET A 274 1.16 6.35 -12.43
C MET A 274 0.56 5.44 -13.49
N CYS A 275 1.34 4.98 -14.48
CA CYS A 275 0.87 4.02 -15.50
C CYS A 275 0.47 2.68 -14.88
N LEU A 276 1.24 2.21 -13.89
CA LEU A 276 0.93 0.98 -13.14
C LEU A 276 -0.38 1.14 -12.35
N ASN A 277 -0.55 2.27 -11.67
CA ASN A 277 -1.80 2.60 -10.98
C ASN A 277 -2.98 2.72 -11.95
N ALA A 278 -2.74 3.27 -13.14
CA ALA A 278 -3.78 3.42 -14.16
C ALA A 278 -4.26 2.06 -14.71
N SER A 279 -3.34 1.10 -14.87
CA SER A 279 -3.72 -0.28 -15.23
C SER A 279 -4.74 -0.83 -14.24
N LEU A 280 -4.45 -0.70 -12.94
CA LEU A 280 -5.35 -1.16 -11.89
C LEU A 280 -6.65 -0.34 -11.84
N ALA A 281 -6.57 0.97 -12.05
CA ALA A 281 -7.74 1.85 -12.09
C ALA A 281 -8.71 1.45 -13.20
N GLY A 282 -8.18 1.10 -14.38
CA GLY A 282 -8.98 0.60 -15.50
C GLY A 282 -9.64 -0.75 -15.20
N LEU A 283 -8.91 -1.65 -14.52
CA LEU A 283 -9.46 -2.94 -14.06
C LEU A 283 -10.60 -2.72 -13.06
N VAL A 284 -10.39 -1.84 -12.06
CA VAL A 284 -11.41 -1.50 -11.06
C VAL A 284 -12.65 -0.89 -11.73
N ALA A 285 -12.46 0.03 -12.67
CA ALA A 285 -13.56 0.76 -13.32
C ALA A 285 -14.45 -0.15 -14.18
N ILE A 286 -13.87 -1.18 -14.80
CA ILE A 286 -14.66 -2.09 -15.66
C ILE A 286 -15.37 -3.20 -14.85
N THR A 287 -14.93 -3.45 -13.63
CA THR A 287 -15.32 -4.62 -12.83
C THR A 287 -16.84 -4.72 -12.56
N ALA A 288 -17.54 -3.59 -12.33
CA ALA A 288 -19.00 -3.61 -12.10
C ALA A 288 -19.79 -3.96 -13.38
N GLY A 289 -19.28 -3.55 -14.53
CA GLY A 289 -20.02 -3.69 -15.80
C GLY A 289 -19.29 -4.53 -16.86
N CYS A 290 -18.32 -5.32 -16.49
CA CYS A 290 -17.52 -6.10 -17.45
C CYS A 290 -18.37 -7.09 -18.26
N ASP A 291 -19.49 -7.53 -17.69
CA ASP A 291 -20.45 -8.49 -18.29
C ASP A 291 -21.51 -7.81 -19.16
N VAL A 292 -21.76 -6.52 -18.98
CA VAL A 292 -22.88 -5.79 -19.61
C VAL A 292 -22.42 -4.62 -20.49
N THR A 293 -21.12 -4.48 -20.71
CA THR A 293 -20.53 -3.38 -21.48
C THR A 293 -19.91 -3.92 -22.77
N ASP A 294 -20.02 -3.20 -23.86
CA ASP A 294 -19.34 -3.52 -25.13
C ASP A 294 -17.92 -2.93 -25.18
N ALA A 295 -17.21 -3.19 -26.28
CA ALA A 295 -15.84 -2.71 -26.48
C ALA A 295 -15.74 -1.17 -26.47
N LEU A 296 -16.73 -0.47 -27.03
CA LEU A 296 -16.75 1.01 -27.05
C LEU A 296 -16.93 1.58 -25.63
N GLY A 297 -17.84 1.02 -24.85
CA GLY A 297 -18.02 1.37 -23.46
C GLY A 297 -16.74 1.13 -22.66
N ALA A 298 -16.08 -0.03 -22.86
CA ALA A 298 -14.83 -0.36 -22.16
C ALA A 298 -13.70 0.63 -22.51
N ILE A 299 -13.61 1.09 -23.78
CA ILE A 299 -12.65 2.11 -24.22
C ILE A 299 -12.86 3.41 -23.42
N ILE A 300 -14.10 3.88 -23.34
CA ILE A 300 -14.44 5.14 -22.67
C ILE A 300 -14.20 4.99 -21.14
N ILE A 301 -14.69 3.90 -20.55
CA ILE A 301 -14.53 3.61 -19.11
C ILE A 301 -13.06 3.63 -18.72
N GLY A 302 -12.21 2.92 -19.47
CA GLY A 302 -10.77 2.86 -19.24
C GLY A 302 -10.09 4.22 -19.43
N SER A 303 -10.45 4.94 -20.48
CA SER A 303 -9.86 6.27 -20.78
C SER A 303 -10.13 7.26 -19.63
N VAL A 304 -11.36 7.29 -19.13
CA VAL A 304 -11.74 8.14 -17.97
C VAL A 304 -10.97 7.68 -16.72
N ALA A 305 -10.86 6.37 -16.49
CA ALA A 305 -10.15 5.82 -15.32
C ALA A 305 -8.67 6.27 -15.29
N GLY A 306 -8.00 6.28 -16.45
CA GLY A 306 -6.61 6.72 -16.57
C GLY A 306 -6.40 8.20 -16.20
N LEU A 307 -7.35 9.08 -16.56
CA LEU A 307 -7.31 10.49 -16.15
C LEU A 307 -7.71 10.66 -14.67
N LEU A 308 -8.72 9.90 -14.24
CA LEU A 308 -9.28 10.00 -12.89
C LEU A 308 -8.24 9.59 -11.82
N VAL A 309 -7.42 8.57 -12.09
CA VAL A 309 -6.36 8.18 -11.14
C VAL A 309 -5.29 9.27 -11.03
N CYS A 310 -4.91 9.92 -12.13
CA CYS A 310 -3.95 11.04 -12.11
C CYS A 310 -4.50 12.22 -11.30
N PHE A 311 -5.75 12.57 -11.56
CA PHE A 311 -6.45 13.62 -10.81
C PHE A 311 -6.58 13.25 -9.33
N GLY A 312 -6.95 12.00 -9.04
CA GLY A 312 -7.19 11.51 -7.68
C GLY A 312 -5.94 11.58 -6.79
N VAL A 313 -4.80 11.10 -7.30
CA VAL A 313 -3.53 11.18 -6.56
C VAL A 313 -3.17 12.65 -6.28
N TRP A 314 -3.25 13.50 -7.32
CA TRP A 314 -2.99 14.94 -7.16
C TRP A 314 -3.95 15.58 -6.14
N PHE A 315 -5.23 15.26 -6.20
CA PHE A 315 -6.29 15.81 -5.35
C PHE A 315 -6.07 15.42 -3.87
N LEU A 316 -5.74 14.15 -3.62
CA LEU A 316 -5.46 13.65 -2.26
C LEU A 316 -4.25 14.39 -1.66
N ASP A 317 -3.15 14.48 -2.41
CA ASP A 317 -1.91 15.11 -1.95
C ASP A 317 -2.04 16.62 -1.80
N ASN A 318 -2.65 17.32 -2.77
CA ASN A 318 -2.58 18.79 -2.86
C ASN A 318 -3.80 19.51 -2.32
N VAL A 319 -4.96 18.86 -2.29
CA VAL A 319 -6.23 19.48 -1.83
C VAL A 319 -6.63 18.92 -0.47
N LEU A 320 -6.84 17.60 -0.38
CA LEU A 320 -7.28 16.96 0.87
C LEU A 320 -6.15 16.82 1.90
N ARG A 321 -4.89 16.82 1.45
CA ARG A 321 -3.70 16.64 2.31
C ARG A 321 -3.75 15.30 3.07
N VAL A 322 -4.25 14.26 2.39
CA VAL A 322 -4.29 12.89 2.89
C VAL A 322 -3.16 12.11 2.23
N ASP A 323 -2.29 11.51 3.03
CA ASP A 323 -1.16 10.72 2.54
C ASP A 323 -1.63 9.28 2.23
N ASP A 324 -1.65 8.96 0.95
CA ASP A 324 -1.97 7.62 0.42
C ASP A 324 -0.72 7.07 -0.29
N PRO A 325 0.11 6.30 0.42
CA PRO A 325 1.42 5.88 -0.10
C PRO A 325 1.42 5.19 -1.46
N VAL A 326 0.36 4.42 -1.77
CA VAL A 326 0.33 3.60 -3.00
C VAL A 326 -0.74 4.04 -4.00
N GLY A 327 -1.49 5.08 -3.67
CA GLY A 327 -2.60 5.52 -4.52
C GLY A 327 -3.85 4.66 -4.41
N ALA A 328 -4.02 3.93 -3.30
CA ALA A 328 -5.14 3.00 -3.09
C ALA A 328 -6.50 3.71 -3.17
N VAL A 329 -6.60 4.92 -2.62
CA VAL A 329 -7.84 5.71 -2.64
C VAL A 329 -8.21 6.11 -4.08
N ALA A 330 -7.23 6.64 -4.83
CA ALA A 330 -7.44 7.06 -6.21
C ALA A 330 -7.79 5.87 -7.12
N VAL A 331 -7.10 4.74 -6.94
CA VAL A 331 -7.34 3.52 -7.73
C VAL A 331 -8.69 2.90 -7.36
N HIS A 332 -8.93 2.66 -6.07
CA HIS A 332 -10.07 1.80 -5.67
C HIS A 332 -11.34 2.60 -5.36
N MET A 333 -11.25 3.71 -4.57
CA MET A 333 -12.45 4.50 -4.27
C MET A 333 -12.97 5.23 -5.51
N MET A 334 -12.11 6.06 -6.12
CA MET A 334 -12.56 6.94 -7.21
C MET A 334 -12.97 6.13 -8.44
N ASN A 335 -12.19 5.10 -8.79
CA ASN A 335 -12.52 4.27 -9.94
C ASN A 335 -13.57 3.19 -9.63
N GLY A 336 -13.76 2.82 -8.37
CA GLY A 336 -14.90 2.01 -7.93
C GLY A 336 -16.22 2.77 -8.08
N ILE A 337 -16.24 4.05 -7.67
CA ILE A 337 -17.39 4.95 -7.88
C ILE A 337 -17.65 5.13 -9.39
N TRP A 338 -16.58 5.41 -10.16
CA TRP A 338 -16.69 5.59 -11.60
C TRP A 338 -17.24 4.33 -12.28
N GLY A 339 -16.70 3.15 -11.95
CA GLY A 339 -17.18 1.88 -12.52
C GLY A 339 -18.64 1.60 -12.21
N THR A 340 -19.07 1.90 -10.99
CA THR A 340 -20.47 1.77 -10.58
C THR A 340 -21.39 2.68 -11.41
N ILE A 341 -21.00 3.95 -11.57
CA ILE A 341 -21.75 4.93 -12.37
C ILE A 341 -21.74 4.51 -13.85
N ALA A 342 -20.62 3.97 -14.34
CA ALA A 342 -20.42 3.58 -15.73
C ALA A 342 -21.40 2.49 -16.17
N VAL A 343 -21.83 1.59 -15.28
CA VAL A 343 -22.91 0.63 -15.58
C VAL A 343 -24.19 1.39 -16.00
N GLY A 344 -24.57 2.41 -15.24
CA GLY A 344 -25.75 3.23 -15.53
C GLY A 344 -25.65 4.00 -16.85
N LEU A 345 -24.44 4.22 -17.35
CA LEU A 345 -24.18 4.94 -18.60
C LEU A 345 -24.04 3.99 -19.81
N PHE A 346 -23.30 2.87 -19.63
CA PHE A 346 -22.78 2.06 -20.75
C PHE A 346 -23.32 0.62 -20.80
N ALA A 347 -24.23 0.21 -19.91
CA ALA A 347 -24.81 -1.13 -19.97
C ALA A 347 -25.63 -1.28 -21.26
N THR A 348 -25.37 -2.37 -22.03
CA THR A 348 -26.04 -2.64 -23.31
C THR A 348 -26.59 -4.06 -23.34
N ASN A 349 -27.84 -4.20 -23.77
CA ASN A 349 -28.50 -5.50 -23.88
C ASN A 349 -27.97 -6.35 -25.06
N SER A 350 -27.07 -5.81 -25.86
CA SER A 350 -26.33 -6.60 -26.86
C SER A 350 -25.20 -7.43 -26.23
N ALA A 351 -24.86 -7.21 -24.97
CA ALA A 351 -23.83 -7.97 -24.27
C ALA A 351 -24.32 -9.41 -24.00
N PRO A 352 -23.46 -10.45 -24.19
CA PRO A 352 -23.87 -11.83 -23.99
C PRO A 352 -24.28 -12.11 -22.52
N GLY A 353 -25.43 -12.70 -22.32
CA GLY A 353 -25.94 -13.04 -21.00
C GLY A 353 -26.55 -11.87 -20.22
N TYR A 354 -26.86 -10.79 -20.89
CA TYR A 354 -27.46 -9.60 -20.28
C TYR A 354 -28.69 -9.94 -19.43
N SER A 355 -28.78 -9.42 -18.23
CA SER A 355 -29.84 -9.79 -17.30
C SER A 355 -30.27 -8.67 -16.32
N ILE A 356 -29.90 -7.41 -16.59
CA ILE A 356 -30.30 -6.31 -15.70
C ILE A 356 -31.78 -5.99 -15.91
N ALA A 357 -32.56 -6.10 -14.82
CA ALA A 357 -33.99 -5.80 -14.85
C ALA A 357 -34.43 -5.15 -13.54
N ASP A 358 -35.50 -4.38 -13.61
CA ASP A 358 -36.11 -3.77 -12.42
C ASP A 358 -36.96 -4.81 -11.63
N SER A 359 -37.51 -4.38 -10.50
CA SER A 359 -38.36 -5.20 -9.63
C SER A 359 -39.65 -5.72 -10.30
N LYS A 360 -40.01 -5.19 -11.46
CA LYS A 360 -41.17 -5.61 -12.26
C LYS A 360 -40.76 -6.50 -13.45
N GLY A 361 -39.46 -6.80 -13.58
CA GLY A 361 -38.93 -7.60 -14.68
C GLY A 361 -38.70 -6.82 -15.98
N ASN A 362 -38.84 -5.48 -15.98
CA ASN A 362 -38.53 -4.69 -17.17
C ASN A 362 -37.01 -4.57 -17.33
N GLU A 363 -36.52 -4.89 -18.51
CA GLU A 363 -35.10 -4.75 -18.86
C GLU A 363 -34.63 -3.30 -18.67
N LEU A 364 -33.45 -3.12 -18.07
CA LEU A 364 -32.82 -1.82 -17.84
C LEU A 364 -31.55 -1.73 -18.67
N VAL A 365 -31.37 -0.65 -19.42
CA VAL A 365 -30.24 -0.40 -20.31
C VAL A 365 -29.60 0.94 -19.91
N GLY A 366 -28.32 1.10 -20.22
CA GLY A 366 -27.58 2.32 -19.90
C GLY A 366 -28.06 3.55 -20.66
N LEU A 367 -27.79 4.71 -20.10
CA LEU A 367 -28.22 6.01 -20.66
C LEU A 367 -27.81 6.18 -22.13
N PHE A 368 -26.57 5.83 -22.47
CA PHE A 368 -26.05 6.01 -23.83
C PHE A 368 -26.52 4.94 -24.82
N TYR A 369 -27.21 3.92 -24.34
CA TYR A 369 -27.80 2.85 -25.16
C TYR A 369 -29.34 2.90 -25.15
N GLY A 370 -29.90 4.09 -24.84
CA GLY A 370 -31.34 4.35 -24.95
C GLY A 370 -32.18 4.01 -23.72
N GLY A 371 -31.57 3.61 -22.62
CA GLY A 371 -32.29 3.21 -21.39
C GLY A 371 -32.79 4.38 -20.50
N GLY A 372 -32.47 5.60 -20.89
CA GLY A 372 -32.84 6.78 -20.07
C GLY A 372 -32.08 6.80 -18.75
N PHE A 373 -32.60 7.54 -17.78
CA PHE A 373 -31.95 7.78 -16.49
C PHE A 373 -32.25 6.72 -15.42
N LYS A 374 -33.07 5.72 -15.73
CA LYS A 374 -33.55 4.77 -14.71
C LYS A 374 -32.42 3.94 -14.11
N LEU A 375 -31.64 3.23 -14.96
CA LEU A 375 -30.49 2.43 -14.49
C LEU A 375 -29.45 3.33 -13.80
N LEU A 376 -29.14 4.47 -14.38
CA LEU A 376 -28.21 5.43 -13.77
C LEU A 376 -28.68 5.86 -12.36
N GLY A 377 -29.97 6.15 -12.20
CA GLY A 377 -30.54 6.47 -10.88
C GLY A 377 -30.39 5.34 -9.86
N LEU A 378 -30.59 4.09 -10.30
CA LEU A 378 -30.40 2.91 -9.43
C LEU A 378 -28.93 2.73 -9.04
N GLN A 379 -28.01 2.93 -10.00
CA GLN A 379 -26.55 2.86 -9.72
C GLN A 379 -26.13 3.96 -8.73
N LEU A 380 -26.65 5.18 -8.88
CA LEU A 380 -26.40 6.28 -7.94
C LEU A 380 -26.97 5.96 -6.55
N THR A 381 -28.17 5.38 -6.49
CA THR A 381 -28.79 4.96 -5.21
C THR A 381 -27.92 3.92 -4.50
N GLY A 382 -27.45 2.90 -5.21
CA GLY A 382 -26.59 1.87 -4.66
C GLY A 382 -25.27 2.43 -4.18
N PHE A 383 -24.59 3.20 -5.04
CA PHE A 383 -23.32 3.84 -4.70
C PHE A 383 -23.42 4.69 -3.43
N VAL A 384 -24.44 5.56 -3.34
CA VAL A 384 -24.61 6.47 -2.19
C VAL A 384 -24.90 5.67 -0.91
N SER A 385 -25.74 4.64 -1.00
CA SER A 385 -26.14 3.83 0.15
C SER A 385 -24.95 3.03 0.72
N VAL A 386 -24.19 2.37 -0.16
CA VAL A 386 -23.00 1.59 0.24
C VAL A 386 -21.91 2.54 0.77
N ALA A 387 -21.70 3.70 0.12
CA ALA A 387 -20.72 4.68 0.57
C ALA A 387 -21.09 5.22 1.96
N ALA A 388 -22.35 5.58 2.19
CA ALA A 388 -22.83 6.07 3.49
C ALA A 388 -22.64 5.01 4.58
N TRP A 389 -23.03 3.77 4.32
CA TRP A 389 -22.81 2.63 5.23
C TRP A 389 -21.33 2.51 5.59
N THR A 390 -20.47 2.49 4.57
CA THR A 390 -19.03 2.32 4.75
C THR A 390 -18.41 3.48 5.54
N VAL A 391 -18.69 4.73 5.17
CA VAL A 391 -18.14 5.91 5.85
C VAL A 391 -18.50 5.88 7.34
N VAL A 392 -19.78 5.65 7.66
CA VAL A 392 -20.25 5.66 9.06
C VAL A 392 -19.59 4.53 9.86
N THR A 393 -19.68 3.32 9.36
CA THR A 393 -19.21 2.15 10.11
C THR A 393 -17.69 2.14 10.29
N ILE A 394 -16.93 2.41 9.22
CA ILE A 394 -15.47 2.39 9.29
C ILE A 394 -14.91 3.56 10.12
N THR A 395 -15.58 4.72 10.11
CA THR A 395 -15.19 5.85 10.98
C THR A 395 -15.30 5.44 12.45
N ILE A 396 -16.41 4.82 12.83
CA ILE A 396 -16.60 4.32 14.21
C ILE A 396 -15.48 3.33 14.56
N VAL A 397 -15.20 2.38 13.68
CA VAL A 397 -14.15 1.36 13.89
C VAL A 397 -12.79 2.02 14.14
N PHE A 398 -12.37 2.94 13.25
CA PHE A 398 -11.06 3.59 13.40
C PHE A 398 -10.98 4.48 14.64
N LEU A 399 -12.06 5.17 15.01
CA LEU A 399 -12.09 6.00 16.23
C LEU A 399 -12.01 5.12 17.48
N VAL A 400 -12.71 3.99 17.51
CA VAL A 400 -12.63 3.02 18.63
C VAL A 400 -11.21 2.45 18.75
N ILE A 401 -10.62 2.01 17.64
CA ILE A 401 -9.24 1.49 17.63
C ILE A 401 -8.27 2.58 18.13
N LYS A 402 -8.42 3.81 17.63
CA LYS A 402 -7.56 4.95 18.02
C LYS A 402 -7.65 5.22 19.53
N ALA A 403 -8.87 5.12 20.10
CA ALA A 403 -9.12 5.41 21.52
C ALA A 403 -8.67 4.26 22.45
N THR A 404 -8.63 3.02 21.96
CA THR A 404 -8.35 1.83 22.79
C THR A 404 -6.93 1.31 22.60
N LEU A 405 -6.59 0.87 21.39
CA LEU A 405 -5.31 0.22 21.04
C LEU A 405 -4.25 1.22 20.56
N GLY A 406 -4.71 2.40 20.13
CA GLY A 406 -3.86 3.35 19.39
C GLY A 406 -3.71 2.90 17.94
N LEU A 407 -3.84 3.82 17.00
CA LEU A 407 -3.84 3.49 15.56
C LEU A 407 -2.43 3.57 14.95
N ARG A 408 -1.62 4.54 15.42
CA ARG A 408 -0.31 4.87 14.85
C ARG A 408 0.82 4.36 15.75
N VAL A 409 1.90 3.92 15.14
CA VAL A 409 3.16 3.61 15.83
C VAL A 409 3.83 4.90 16.33
N SER A 410 4.85 4.78 17.18
CA SER A 410 5.63 5.93 17.62
C SER A 410 6.48 6.48 16.47
N GLU A 411 6.90 7.73 16.59
CA GLU A 411 7.77 8.39 15.61
C GLU A 411 9.09 7.61 15.42
N GLU A 412 9.65 7.11 16.50
CA GLU A 412 10.88 6.32 16.45
C GLU A 412 10.70 5.01 15.66
N GLU A 413 9.60 4.30 15.89
CA GLU A 413 9.25 3.08 15.14
C GLU A 413 9.05 3.36 13.65
N GLU A 414 8.37 4.47 13.33
CA GLU A 414 8.13 4.87 11.93
C GLU A 414 9.44 5.17 11.21
N ILE A 415 10.39 5.86 11.88
CA ILE A 415 11.71 6.19 11.31
C ILE A 415 12.59 4.93 11.13
N VAL A 416 12.56 4.03 12.11
CA VAL A 416 13.34 2.77 12.07
C VAL A 416 12.77 1.81 11.02
N GLY A 417 11.46 1.83 10.83
CA GLY A 417 10.70 0.85 10.07
C GLY A 417 10.09 -0.21 10.99
N LEU A 418 9.01 -0.81 10.55
CA LEU A 418 8.17 -1.66 11.41
C LEU A 418 8.67 -3.12 11.52
N ASP A 419 9.54 -3.57 10.61
CA ASP A 419 10.01 -4.97 10.61
C ASP A 419 10.74 -5.33 11.92
N PRO A 420 11.72 -4.52 12.41
CA PRO A 420 12.38 -4.83 13.66
C PRO A 420 11.47 -4.72 14.88
N THR A 421 10.61 -3.72 14.92
CA THR A 421 9.82 -3.41 16.11
C THR A 421 8.61 -4.31 16.27
N GLU A 422 7.92 -4.65 15.18
CA GLU A 422 6.71 -5.48 15.22
C GLU A 422 6.98 -6.98 15.10
N HIS A 423 8.09 -7.37 14.44
CA HIS A 423 8.37 -8.78 14.14
C HIS A 423 9.75 -9.26 14.61
N GLY A 424 10.59 -8.36 15.13
CA GLY A 424 11.96 -8.72 15.57
C GLY A 424 12.87 -9.16 14.42
N LEU A 425 12.57 -8.71 13.20
CA LEU A 425 13.31 -9.14 12.01
C LEU A 425 14.13 -7.98 11.45
N PRO A 426 15.36 -8.22 10.97
CA PRO A 426 16.10 -7.17 10.28
C PRO A 426 15.36 -6.77 9.00
N SER A 427 15.50 -5.52 8.58
CA SER A 427 14.88 -5.05 7.34
C SER A 427 15.29 -5.95 6.17
N ALA A 428 14.32 -6.38 5.38
CA ALA A 428 14.56 -7.18 4.17
C ALA A 428 15.38 -6.43 3.11
N TYR A 429 15.57 -5.13 3.28
CA TYR A 429 16.35 -4.28 2.38
C TYR A 429 17.65 -3.79 3.03
N ALA A 430 18.14 -4.47 4.06
CA ALA A 430 19.46 -4.21 4.61
C ALA A 430 20.51 -4.34 3.49
N GLY A 431 21.23 -3.26 3.23
CA GLY A 431 22.22 -3.22 2.15
C GLY A 431 21.85 -2.34 0.96
N PHE A 432 20.60 -1.89 0.84
CA PHE A 432 20.22 -0.88 -0.16
C PHE A 432 20.57 0.51 0.38
N ALA A 433 21.36 1.26 -0.36
CA ALA A 433 21.66 2.65 -0.02
C ALA A 433 20.41 3.52 -0.22
N ILE A 434 20.08 4.32 0.78
CA ILE A 434 19.06 5.37 0.63
C ILE A 434 19.69 6.48 -0.20
N MET A 435 19.38 6.53 -1.49
CA MET A 435 19.77 7.65 -2.34
C MET A 435 18.72 8.74 -2.22
N ASP A 436 19.05 9.76 -1.47
CA ASP A 436 18.22 10.97 -1.41
C ASP A 436 18.46 11.76 -2.71
N VAL A 437 17.50 11.65 -3.63
CA VAL A 437 17.57 12.30 -4.93
C VAL A 437 17.11 13.77 -4.83
N SER A 438 16.53 14.17 -3.70
CA SER A 438 16.11 15.55 -3.48
C SER A 438 17.16 16.28 -2.65
N GLY A 439 17.91 17.17 -3.29
CA GLY A 439 18.89 18.04 -2.63
C GLY A 439 18.25 19.14 -1.77
N ASP A 440 16.99 19.00 -1.40
CA ASP A 440 16.30 19.96 -0.54
C ASP A 440 16.31 19.48 0.91
N VAL A 441 16.94 20.25 1.75
CA VAL A 441 16.96 20.07 3.20
C VAL A 441 15.52 20.08 3.73
N MET A 442 15.06 18.97 4.28
CA MET A 442 13.83 19.00 5.07
C MET A 442 14.07 19.84 6.33
N ASP A 443 13.44 20.99 6.38
CA ASP A 443 13.39 21.81 7.58
C ASP A 443 12.46 21.08 8.59
N VAL A 444 13.05 20.15 9.33
CA VAL A 444 12.33 19.53 10.45
C VAL A 444 12.27 20.58 11.56
N ASN A 445 11.06 20.90 11.97
CA ASN A 445 10.72 21.88 13.00
C ASN A 445 11.73 21.96 14.16
N GLU A 446 12.15 23.17 14.46
CA GLU A 446 13.13 23.55 15.50
C GLU A 446 12.71 23.25 16.95
N ASN A 447 11.76 22.35 17.20
CA ASN A 447 11.24 22.16 18.58
C ASN A 447 11.18 20.70 19.06
N THR A 448 12.23 19.94 18.80
CA THR A 448 12.48 18.73 19.59
C THR A 448 13.96 18.70 19.97
N ASP A 449 14.27 19.38 21.05
CA ASP A 449 15.57 19.34 21.71
C ASP A 449 15.71 18.02 22.50
N LEU A 450 15.59 16.89 21.78
CA LEU A 450 15.63 15.56 22.42
C LEU A 450 17.05 14.99 22.54
N GLY A 451 18.04 15.57 21.86
CA GLY A 451 19.43 15.12 21.94
C GLY A 451 20.26 15.80 23.01
N SER A 452 19.91 17.04 23.36
CA SER A 452 20.66 17.82 24.36
C SER A 452 20.29 17.47 25.80
N SER A 453 19.06 17.02 26.05
CA SER A 453 18.58 16.76 27.42
C SER A 453 19.19 15.48 28.03
N GLU A 454 19.32 14.41 27.25
CA GLU A 454 19.89 13.14 27.74
C GLU A 454 21.39 13.27 28.09
N TYR A 455 22.17 13.99 27.25
CA TYR A 455 23.58 14.25 27.53
C TYR A 455 23.73 15.20 28.73
N ALA A 456 22.91 16.24 28.79
CA ALA A 456 22.93 17.21 29.89
C ALA A 456 22.56 16.57 31.25
N THR A 457 21.58 15.65 31.25
CA THR A 457 21.09 15.00 32.47
C THR A 457 21.88 13.74 32.87
N ALA A 458 22.75 13.22 31.99
CA ALA A 458 23.57 12.03 32.30
C ALA A 458 24.50 12.33 33.49
N SER A 459 24.56 11.39 34.43
CA SER A 459 25.45 11.51 35.58
C SER A 459 26.93 11.59 35.14
N GLN A 460 27.75 12.30 35.91
CA GLN A 460 29.17 12.46 35.59
C GLN A 460 29.85 11.08 35.49
N ALA A 461 29.50 10.13 36.31
CA ALA A 461 30.03 8.75 36.25
C ALA A 461 29.70 8.07 34.90
N LYS A 462 28.54 8.34 34.31
CA LYS A 462 28.18 7.82 32.97
C LYS A 462 28.93 8.56 31.85
N LYS A 463 29.18 9.86 32.04
CA LYS A 463 30.00 10.64 31.11
C LYS A 463 31.48 10.20 31.15
N ASP A 464 31.98 9.88 32.33
CA ASP A 464 33.37 9.45 32.55
C ASP A 464 33.60 7.97 32.13
N ALA A 465 32.57 7.14 32.26
CA ALA A 465 32.60 5.74 31.78
C ALA A 465 32.51 5.64 30.25
N ALA A 466 32.08 6.69 29.56
CA ALA A 466 32.30 6.83 28.13
C ALA A 466 33.83 6.97 27.94
N VAL A 467 34.44 5.97 27.31
CA VAL A 467 35.89 5.77 27.16
C VAL A 467 36.65 7.10 27.08
N PRO A 468 37.60 7.36 27.97
CA PRO A 468 38.33 8.62 27.95
C PRO A 468 39.00 8.80 26.59
N VAL A 469 38.69 9.89 25.94
CA VAL A 469 39.46 10.33 24.79
C VAL A 469 40.84 10.71 25.31
N VAL A 470 41.80 9.83 25.15
CA VAL A 470 43.18 10.22 25.34
C VAL A 470 43.41 11.32 24.31
N ASN A 471 43.65 12.50 24.77
CA ASN A 471 44.10 13.61 23.92
C ASN A 471 45.50 13.25 23.37
N ALA A 472 45.54 12.31 22.43
CA ALA A 472 46.69 12.23 21.55
C ALA A 472 46.66 13.54 20.74
N THR A 473 47.63 14.40 20.98
CA THR A 473 47.90 15.51 20.09
C THR A 473 48.02 14.94 18.69
N THR A 474 46.98 15.15 17.88
CA THR A 474 47.01 14.74 16.47
C THR A 474 48.19 15.55 15.86
N PRO A 475 49.17 14.88 15.25
CA PRO A 475 50.22 15.62 14.56
C PRO A 475 49.52 16.55 13.56
N ALA A 476 49.97 17.78 13.51
CA ALA A 476 49.41 18.74 12.56
C ALA A 476 49.53 18.17 11.15
N SER A 477 48.39 17.95 10.50
CA SER A 477 48.38 17.51 9.11
C SER A 477 49.14 18.48 8.25
N ALA A 478 50.04 18.01 7.41
CA ALA A 478 50.78 18.85 6.48
C ALA A 478 49.87 19.62 5.52
N SER A 479 48.72 19.07 5.20
CA SER A 479 47.70 19.69 4.32
C SER A 479 46.68 20.55 5.08
N GLY A 480 46.57 20.36 6.40
CA GLY A 480 45.51 20.98 7.21
C GLY A 480 44.12 20.37 6.94
N ILE A 481 44.05 19.27 6.18
CA ILE A 481 42.80 18.64 5.79
C ILE A 481 42.67 17.28 6.52
N HIS A 482 41.50 17.04 7.09
CA HIS A 482 41.23 15.81 7.84
C HIS A 482 39.97 15.12 7.33
N LYS A 483 40.00 13.80 7.29
CA LYS A 483 38.84 12.95 7.04
C LYS A 483 38.35 12.38 8.38
N VAL A 484 37.13 12.74 8.76
CA VAL A 484 36.47 12.22 9.97
C VAL A 484 35.50 11.10 9.53
N VAL A 485 35.69 9.90 10.04
CA VAL A 485 34.86 8.73 9.77
C VAL A 485 34.08 8.42 11.04
N ILE A 486 32.76 8.47 10.95
CA ILE A 486 31.83 8.23 12.07
C ILE A 486 31.04 6.96 11.78
N ILE A 487 31.20 5.93 12.61
CA ILE A 487 30.41 4.69 12.51
C ILE A 487 29.42 4.69 13.67
N SER A 488 28.13 4.66 13.38
CA SER A 488 27.07 4.74 14.39
C SER A 488 25.87 3.84 14.04
N LYS A 489 24.87 3.84 14.93
CA LYS A 489 23.57 3.19 14.66
C LYS A 489 22.87 3.93 13.51
N LEU A 490 22.24 3.18 12.61
CA LEU A 490 21.47 3.77 11.50
C LEU A 490 20.37 4.73 12.00
N THR A 491 19.75 4.40 13.13
CA THR A 491 18.67 5.21 13.74
C THR A 491 19.09 6.62 14.16
N LYS A 492 20.40 6.86 14.31
CA LYS A 492 20.93 8.16 14.71
C LYS A 492 21.42 8.99 13.51
N TYR A 493 21.34 8.45 12.30
CA TYR A 493 21.91 9.07 11.10
C TYR A 493 21.30 10.46 10.81
N ASP A 494 19.98 10.58 10.83
CA ASP A 494 19.32 11.85 10.49
C ASP A 494 19.64 12.97 11.48
N LYS A 495 19.71 12.61 12.78
CA LYS A 495 20.14 13.57 13.82
C LYS A 495 21.60 13.99 13.60
N LEU A 496 22.47 13.04 13.26
CA LEU A 496 23.87 13.32 12.96
C LEU A 496 24.01 14.21 11.71
N ARG A 497 23.29 13.88 10.64
CA ARG A 497 23.29 14.64 9.39
C ARG A 497 22.89 16.10 9.64
N LYS A 498 21.79 16.31 10.36
CA LYS A 498 21.30 17.65 10.72
C LYS A 498 22.38 18.42 11.51
N ALA A 499 22.93 17.80 12.56
CA ALA A 499 23.94 18.44 13.41
C ALA A 499 25.22 18.79 12.64
N MET A 500 25.62 17.97 11.66
CA MET A 500 26.78 18.25 10.79
C MET A 500 26.48 19.40 9.83
N ASN A 501 25.28 19.43 9.25
CA ASN A 501 24.84 20.55 8.40
C ASN A 501 24.80 21.87 9.19
N ASP A 502 24.25 21.84 10.40
CA ASP A 502 24.20 23.01 11.30
C ASP A 502 25.62 23.53 11.66
N LEU A 503 26.60 22.62 11.68
CA LEU A 503 28.00 22.96 11.90
C LEU A 503 28.67 23.54 10.64
N GLY A 504 28.03 23.48 9.48
CA GLY A 504 28.53 23.95 8.19
C GLY A 504 29.24 22.86 7.36
N VAL A 505 29.08 21.62 7.69
CA VAL A 505 29.58 20.48 6.87
C VAL A 505 28.60 20.24 5.73
N THR A 506 28.99 20.64 4.51
CA THR A 506 28.13 20.57 3.32
C THR A 506 28.24 19.23 2.57
N GLY A 507 29.40 18.54 2.68
CA GLY A 507 29.64 17.30 1.96
C GLY A 507 29.84 16.11 2.91
N MET A 508 29.02 15.07 2.76
CA MET A 508 29.13 13.83 3.52
C MET A 508 28.98 12.63 2.59
N THR A 509 29.87 11.64 2.73
CA THR A 509 29.75 10.33 2.06
C THR A 509 29.18 9.34 3.07
N VAL A 510 28.08 8.69 2.70
CA VAL A 510 27.34 7.82 3.61
C VAL A 510 27.33 6.39 3.04
N THR A 511 27.76 5.42 3.86
CA THR A 511 27.79 4.01 3.49
C THR A 511 27.12 3.18 4.58
N GLN A 512 26.19 2.35 4.21
CA GLN A 512 25.61 1.39 5.15
C GLN A 512 26.61 0.22 5.33
N VAL A 513 26.91 -0.13 6.58
CA VAL A 513 27.89 -1.17 6.92
C VAL A 513 27.31 -2.12 7.97
N MET A 514 27.86 -3.33 8.00
CA MET A 514 27.51 -4.31 9.02
C MET A 514 28.62 -4.35 10.08
N GLY A 515 28.24 -4.19 11.35
CA GLY A 515 29.18 -4.20 12.46
C GLY A 515 29.08 -5.49 13.27
N CYS A 516 30.23 -6.08 13.59
CA CYS A 516 30.38 -7.21 14.51
C CYS A 516 31.13 -6.74 15.75
N GLY A 517 30.66 -7.10 16.95
CA GLY A 517 31.33 -6.69 18.19
C GLY A 517 30.63 -7.20 19.44
N ILE A 518 31.02 -6.64 20.59
CA ILE A 518 30.53 -7.04 21.92
C ILE A 518 29.02 -6.83 22.07
N GLN A 519 28.43 -5.93 21.28
CA GLN A 519 26.99 -5.72 21.25
C GLN A 519 26.31 -6.92 20.60
N LYS A 520 25.88 -7.88 21.41
CA LYS A 520 24.99 -8.95 20.93
C LYS A 520 23.63 -8.33 20.66
N GLY A 521 23.03 -8.62 19.52
CA GLY A 521 21.65 -8.23 19.23
C GLY A 521 20.73 -8.76 20.32
N ALA A 522 19.73 -7.99 20.71
CA ALA A 522 18.67 -8.48 21.60
C ALA A 522 18.05 -9.72 20.95
N GLY A 523 18.00 -10.84 21.66
CA GLY A 523 17.69 -12.17 21.15
C GLY A 523 16.53 -12.24 20.16
N GLU A 524 16.87 -12.05 18.91
CA GLU A 524 15.94 -12.23 17.80
C GLU A 524 15.59 -13.71 17.70
N LYS A 525 14.30 -14.00 17.56
CA LYS A 525 13.85 -15.40 17.41
C LYS A 525 13.33 -15.62 16.00
N TYR A 526 13.84 -16.63 15.36
CA TYR A 526 13.32 -17.12 14.09
C TYR A 526 12.71 -18.51 14.32
N ARG A 527 11.44 -18.65 14.09
CA ARG A 527 10.67 -19.90 14.34
C ARG A 527 10.83 -20.43 15.76
N GLY A 528 10.89 -19.51 16.74
CA GLY A 528 11.06 -19.86 18.15
C GLY A 528 12.50 -20.14 18.60
N ALA A 529 13.45 -20.24 17.66
CA ALA A 529 14.88 -20.41 17.97
C ALA A 529 15.59 -19.06 18.05
N GLU A 530 16.45 -18.88 19.02
CA GLU A 530 17.27 -17.66 19.14
C GLU A 530 18.25 -17.55 17.98
N LEU A 531 18.23 -16.38 17.32
CA LEU A 531 19.20 -16.04 16.29
C LEU A 531 20.41 -15.34 16.93
N ASP A 532 21.56 -15.91 16.75
CA ASP A 532 22.82 -15.29 17.15
C ASP A 532 23.20 -14.27 16.06
N ALA A 533 22.65 -13.05 16.16
CA ALA A 533 22.93 -11.99 15.20
C ALA A 533 24.37 -11.51 15.38
N THR A 534 25.26 -12.07 14.60
CA THR A 534 26.69 -11.72 14.62
C THR A 534 26.97 -10.36 13.97
N LEU A 535 26.05 -9.88 13.11
CA LEU A 535 26.23 -8.63 12.37
C LEU A 535 25.04 -7.69 12.61
N LEU A 536 25.32 -6.45 13.00
CA LEU A 536 24.31 -5.41 13.25
C LEU A 536 24.43 -4.30 12.19
N PRO A 537 23.32 -3.80 11.65
CA PRO A 537 23.37 -2.71 10.68
C PRO A 537 23.87 -1.41 11.35
N LYS A 538 24.84 -0.77 10.71
CA LYS A 538 25.45 0.49 11.12
C LYS A 538 25.52 1.42 9.91
N VAL A 539 25.74 2.71 10.16
CA VAL A 539 26.04 3.69 9.12
C VAL A 539 27.49 4.19 9.33
N LYS A 540 28.22 4.29 8.23
CA LYS A 540 29.55 4.94 8.19
C LYS A 540 29.36 6.27 7.45
N VAL A 541 29.59 7.36 8.15
CA VAL A 541 29.55 8.73 7.61
C VAL A 541 30.97 9.22 7.53
N GLU A 542 31.39 9.67 6.36
CA GLU A 542 32.71 10.22 6.10
C GLU A 542 32.55 11.69 5.72
N VAL A 543 33.22 12.56 6.45
CA VAL A 543 33.26 13.99 6.18
C VAL A 543 34.73 14.42 6.03
N ILE A 544 35.00 15.31 5.08
CA ILE A 544 36.33 15.89 4.88
C ILE A 544 36.25 17.36 5.26
N VAL A 545 37.10 17.78 6.19
CA VAL A 545 37.09 19.14 6.72
C VAL A 545 38.50 19.74 6.66
N GLY A 546 38.56 21.06 6.37
CA GLY A 546 39.78 21.83 6.39
C GLY A 546 39.60 23.13 7.17
N LYS A 547 38.51 23.86 6.94
CA LYS A 547 38.21 25.13 7.63
C LYS A 547 37.48 24.91 8.96
N ILE A 548 36.72 23.84 9.09
CA ILE A 548 36.01 23.49 10.34
C ILE A 548 36.97 22.73 11.23
N PRO A 549 37.21 23.15 12.48
CA PRO A 549 38.08 22.40 13.41
C PRO A 549 37.55 20.99 13.66
N VAL A 550 38.43 19.99 13.55
CA VAL A 550 38.11 18.59 13.75
C VAL A 550 37.47 18.35 15.12
N GLU A 551 37.95 19.06 16.14
CA GLU A 551 37.45 18.96 17.52
C GLU A 551 35.94 19.29 17.59
N LYS A 552 35.49 20.30 16.85
CA LYS A 552 34.07 20.68 16.79
C LYS A 552 33.22 19.56 16.12
N VAL A 553 33.75 18.95 15.06
CA VAL A 553 33.08 17.82 14.39
C VAL A 553 32.94 16.66 15.36
N ILE A 554 34.02 16.30 16.07
CA ILE A 554 34.04 15.23 17.07
C ILE A 554 33.05 15.52 18.21
N GLU A 555 33.08 16.73 18.75
CA GLU A 555 32.20 17.14 19.86
C GLU A 555 30.72 17.08 19.44
N THR A 556 30.39 17.62 18.28
CA THR A 556 29.04 17.59 17.72
C THR A 556 28.56 16.14 17.51
N ALA A 557 29.40 15.30 16.93
CA ALA A 557 29.07 13.90 16.73
C ALA A 557 28.86 13.17 18.07
N LYS A 558 29.73 13.37 19.04
CA LYS A 558 29.62 12.79 20.39
C LYS A 558 28.30 13.20 21.06
N LYS A 559 28.00 14.49 21.05
CA LYS A 559 26.79 15.04 21.65
C LYS A 559 25.52 14.46 21.02
N THR A 560 25.52 14.32 19.69
CA THR A 560 24.36 13.84 18.91
C THR A 560 24.13 12.33 19.06
N LEU A 561 25.20 11.55 19.07
CA LEU A 561 25.14 10.09 19.03
C LEU A 561 25.00 9.43 20.42
N TYR A 562 25.35 10.14 21.48
CA TYR A 562 25.38 9.60 22.84
C TYR A 562 24.01 9.09 23.28
N THR A 563 23.97 7.87 23.83
CA THR A 563 22.81 7.29 24.50
C THR A 563 23.14 6.72 25.89
N GLY A 564 24.42 6.69 26.26
CA GLY A 564 24.88 6.10 27.52
C GLY A 564 24.95 4.57 27.50
N HIS A 565 24.77 3.96 26.34
CA HIS A 565 24.79 2.51 26.18
C HIS A 565 25.87 2.06 25.17
N ILE A 566 26.34 0.84 25.32
CA ILE A 566 27.28 0.22 24.39
C ILE A 566 26.66 0.21 22.98
N GLY A 567 27.43 0.65 21.99
CA GLY A 567 27.01 0.63 20.59
C GLY A 567 26.71 2.01 20.00
N ASP A 568 26.94 3.10 20.73
CA ASP A 568 26.72 4.48 20.24
C ASP A 568 27.55 4.80 19.01
N GLY A 569 28.73 4.20 18.89
CA GLY A 569 29.55 4.36 17.69
C GLY A 569 31.02 4.59 17.98
N LYS A 570 31.77 4.85 16.92
CA LYS A 570 33.20 5.20 16.96
C LYS A 570 33.48 6.28 15.94
N ILE A 571 34.43 7.16 16.28
CA ILE A 571 34.90 8.24 15.40
C ILE A 571 36.39 8.01 15.15
N PHE A 572 36.79 8.07 13.90
CA PHE A 572 38.18 7.94 13.46
C PHE A 572 38.57 9.20 12.68
N VAL A 573 39.75 9.70 12.92
CA VAL A 573 40.31 10.87 12.20
C VAL A 573 41.55 10.40 11.42
N TYR A 574 41.59 10.80 10.18
CA TYR A 574 42.72 10.53 9.26
C TYR A 574 43.21 11.82 8.66
N ASP A 575 44.53 11.97 8.49
CA ASP A 575 45.10 13.03 7.70
C ASP A 575 44.89 12.75 6.21
N VAL A 576 44.50 13.76 5.45
CA VAL A 576 44.35 13.71 4.01
C VAL A 576 45.56 14.39 3.36
N ALA A 577 46.34 13.62 2.65
CA ALA A 577 47.56 14.13 2.01
C ALA A 577 47.25 15.15 0.89
N GLN A 578 46.16 14.87 0.12
CA GLN A 578 45.79 15.73 -1.01
C GLN A 578 44.32 15.52 -1.35
N VAL A 579 43.67 16.59 -1.79
CA VAL A 579 42.31 16.57 -2.39
C VAL A 579 42.41 17.24 -3.74
N VAL A 580 41.79 16.65 -4.76
CA VAL A 580 41.74 17.24 -6.11
C VAL A 580 40.28 17.24 -6.58
N LYS A 581 39.80 18.40 -7.03
CA LYS A 581 38.45 18.54 -7.58
C LYS A 581 38.46 18.13 -9.05
N VAL A 582 37.75 17.06 -9.39
CA VAL A 582 37.76 16.44 -10.73
C VAL A 582 37.31 17.44 -11.81
N ARG A 583 36.31 18.27 -11.51
CA ARG A 583 35.72 19.21 -12.49
C ARG A 583 36.70 20.34 -12.89
N THR A 584 37.45 20.86 -11.94
CA THR A 584 38.28 22.08 -12.15
C THR A 584 39.78 21.84 -12.03
N GLY A 585 40.21 20.72 -11.44
CA GLY A 585 41.62 20.45 -11.15
C GLY A 585 42.16 21.20 -9.93
N GLU A 586 41.32 21.93 -9.20
CA GLU A 586 41.71 22.58 -7.94
C GLU A 586 42.22 21.60 -6.92
N GLU A 587 43.23 21.99 -6.13
CA GLU A 587 43.87 21.10 -5.14
C GLU A 587 43.78 21.70 -3.72
N GLY A 588 43.92 20.83 -2.72
CA GLY A 588 43.97 21.23 -1.32
C GLY A 588 42.61 21.73 -0.79
N ILE A 589 42.67 22.77 0.05
CA ILE A 589 41.48 23.35 0.72
C ILE A 589 40.51 23.98 -0.31
N GLU A 590 41.03 24.51 -1.39
CA GLU A 590 40.23 25.11 -2.48
C GLU A 590 39.33 24.04 -3.14
N ALA A 591 39.83 22.81 -3.25
CA ALA A 591 39.08 21.69 -3.83
C ALA A 591 37.85 21.26 -2.99
N LEU A 592 37.78 21.65 -1.71
CA LEU A 592 36.68 21.32 -0.79
C LEU A 592 35.51 22.32 -0.88
N GLN A 593 35.67 23.39 -1.64
CA GLN A 593 34.63 24.42 -1.73
C GLN A 593 33.86 24.27 -3.05
N ASP A 594 32.60 23.91 -2.94
CA ASP A 594 31.69 24.05 -4.06
C ASP A 594 30.97 25.39 -3.91
N VAL A 595 31.50 26.39 -4.60
CA VAL A 595 30.83 27.67 -4.77
C VAL A 595 30.08 27.58 -6.10
N GLU A 596 28.76 27.70 -6.08
CA GLU A 596 27.94 27.90 -7.27
C GLU A 596 28.05 29.37 -7.73
#